data_d17a15a49e9d71efb309ae1f1a279751
#
_entry.id   d17a15a49e9d71efb309ae1f1a279751
#
_cell.length_a   1.000
_cell.length_b   1.000
_cell.length_c   1.000
_cell.angle_alpha   90.00
_cell.angle_beta   90.00
_cell.angle_gamma   90.00
#
_symmetry.space_group_name_H-M   'P 1'
#
loop_
_entity.id
_entity.type
_entity.pdbx_description
1 polymer ?
#
loop_
_entity_poly.entity_id
_entity_poly.type
_entity_poly.pdbx_seq_one_letter_code
_entity_poly.pdbx_strand_id
1 'polypeptide(L)'
;VESLANAIRDAKQNLRYCSVCGNLTDQDPCSICSDPQRDPKVICVVESPQDVLAMERIREFNGRYHVLHGTISPVEGIGPGDINLKSLIVRLQKEPEVEEVIIATNPNIEGEATAMYISRLLKPSGIRVTRIAHGIPVGGDLEYADEVTLLKAMEGRREI
;
A
#
# COMPACT_ATOMS: atom_id res chain seq x y z
N VAL A 1 -27.42 2.82 -23.66
CA VAL A 1 -27.79 3.47 -22.38
C VAL A 1 -28.11 2.43 -21.31
N GLU A 2 -29.01 1.46 -21.59
CA GLU A 2 -29.37 0.42 -20.61
C GLU A 2 -28.21 -0.46 -20.15
N SER A 3 -27.33 -0.86 -21.08
CA SER A 3 -26.14 -1.65 -20.75
C SER A 3 -25.22 -0.94 -19.75
N LEU A 4 -25.00 0.37 -19.91
CA LEU A 4 -24.21 1.17 -18.97
C LEU A 4 -24.90 1.29 -17.61
N ALA A 5 -26.23 1.54 -17.60
CA ALA A 5 -26.99 1.64 -16.36
C ALA A 5 -26.98 0.32 -15.57
N ASN A 6 -27.09 -0.81 -16.26
CA ASN A 6 -27.00 -2.14 -15.64
C ASN A 6 -25.60 -2.40 -15.09
N ALA A 7 -24.54 -2.08 -15.83
CA ALA A 7 -23.15 -2.22 -15.35
C ALA A 7 -22.90 -1.39 -14.07
N ILE A 8 -23.43 -0.18 -13.98
CA ILE A 8 -23.32 0.67 -12.79
C ILE A 8 -24.09 0.06 -11.59
N ARG A 9 -25.29 -0.47 -11.83
CA ARG A 9 -26.07 -1.15 -10.78
C ARG A 9 -25.36 -2.40 -10.28
N ASP A 10 -24.84 -3.23 -11.19
CA ASP A 10 -24.12 -4.45 -10.87
C ASP A 10 -22.86 -4.15 -10.07
N ALA A 11 -22.10 -3.14 -10.47
CA ALA A 11 -20.92 -2.68 -9.72
C ALA A 11 -21.31 -2.25 -8.30
N LYS A 12 -22.37 -1.44 -8.14
CA LYS A 12 -22.85 -0.99 -6.83
C LYS A 12 -23.30 -2.14 -5.92
N GLN A 13 -23.88 -3.19 -6.48
CA GLN A 13 -24.42 -4.32 -5.73
C GLN A 13 -23.34 -5.35 -5.37
N ASN A 14 -22.36 -5.57 -6.24
CA ASN A 14 -21.41 -6.66 -6.14
C ASN A 14 -20.04 -6.24 -5.60
N LEU A 15 -19.64 -4.97 -5.78
CA LEU A 15 -18.35 -4.50 -5.29
C LEU A 15 -18.38 -4.22 -3.79
N ARG A 16 -17.32 -4.68 -3.12
CA ARG A 16 -17.10 -4.52 -1.68
C ARG A 16 -15.62 -4.40 -1.39
N TYR A 17 -15.28 -4.08 -0.17
CA TYR A 17 -13.91 -4.16 0.28
C TYR A 17 -13.61 -5.55 0.84
N CYS A 18 -12.45 -6.08 0.48
CA CYS A 18 -11.97 -7.36 1.01
C CYS A 18 -11.84 -7.29 2.54
N SER A 19 -12.42 -8.24 3.24
CA SER A 19 -12.38 -8.30 4.71
C SER A 19 -10.97 -8.46 5.29
N VAL A 20 -10.02 -8.96 4.49
CA VAL A 20 -8.64 -9.20 4.90
C VAL A 20 -7.74 -7.99 4.60
N CYS A 21 -7.75 -7.49 3.36
CA CYS A 21 -6.78 -6.49 2.91
C CYS A 21 -7.38 -5.10 2.61
N GLY A 22 -8.71 -4.97 2.55
CA GLY A 22 -9.37 -3.72 2.20
C GLY A 22 -9.36 -3.37 0.71
N ASN A 23 -8.86 -4.25 -0.17
CA ASN A 23 -8.90 -4.03 -1.61
C ASN A 23 -10.33 -4.10 -2.14
N LEU A 24 -10.60 -3.41 -3.25
CA LEU A 24 -11.88 -3.48 -3.92
C LEU A 24 -12.03 -4.83 -4.63
N THR A 25 -13.16 -5.50 -4.43
CA THR A 25 -13.38 -6.86 -4.94
C THR A 25 -14.87 -7.19 -5.08
N ASP A 26 -15.20 -8.16 -5.91
CA ASP A 26 -16.53 -8.74 -6.04
C ASP A 26 -16.71 -10.04 -5.24
N GLN A 27 -15.62 -10.57 -4.70
CA GLN A 27 -15.60 -11.77 -3.84
C GLN A 27 -14.86 -11.48 -2.52
N ASP A 28 -15.15 -12.23 -1.46
CA ASP A 28 -14.51 -12.05 -0.16
C ASP A 28 -14.06 -13.39 0.44
N PRO A 29 -12.76 -13.55 0.69
CA PRO A 29 -11.64 -12.66 0.43
C PRO A 29 -11.37 -12.43 -1.06
N CYS A 30 -10.65 -11.32 -1.40
CA CYS A 30 -10.30 -11.02 -2.79
C CYS A 30 -9.38 -12.09 -3.41
N SER A 31 -9.28 -12.10 -4.73
CA SER A 31 -8.45 -13.06 -5.48
C SER A 31 -7.00 -13.12 -5.00
N ILE A 32 -6.42 -11.98 -4.60
CA ILE A 32 -5.04 -11.91 -4.09
C ILE A 32 -4.92 -12.57 -2.70
N CYS A 33 -5.85 -12.28 -1.79
CA CYS A 33 -5.84 -12.87 -0.45
C CYS A 33 -6.17 -14.37 -0.45
N SER A 34 -6.96 -14.82 -1.44
CA SER A 34 -7.35 -16.23 -1.59
C SER A 34 -6.33 -17.08 -2.35
N ASP A 35 -5.35 -16.44 -3.00
CA ASP A 35 -4.35 -17.13 -3.78
C ASP A 35 -3.30 -17.83 -2.89
N PRO A 36 -3.25 -19.17 -2.86
CA PRO A 36 -2.29 -19.90 -2.04
C PRO A 36 -0.85 -19.81 -2.55
N GLN A 37 -0.63 -19.31 -3.76
CA GLN A 37 0.71 -19.10 -4.32
C GLN A 37 1.35 -17.80 -3.86
N ARG A 38 0.56 -16.89 -3.25
CA ARG A 38 1.09 -15.64 -2.68
C ARG A 38 1.86 -15.89 -1.40
N ASP A 39 3.00 -15.23 -1.29
CA ASP A 39 3.83 -15.29 -0.09
C ASP A 39 3.12 -14.62 1.10
N PRO A 40 2.73 -15.39 2.14
CA PRO A 40 2.05 -14.84 3.30
C PRO A 40 2.99 -14.05 4.23
N LYS A 41 4.30 -14.13 4.03
CA LYS A 41 5.31 -13.49 4.90
C LYS A 41 5.51 -12.00 4.60
N VAL A 42 5.03 -11.53 3.43
CA VAL A 42 5.26 -10.15 2.97
C VAL A 42 3.93 -9.45 2.71
N ILE A 43 3.73 -8.32 3.38
CA ILE A 43 2.57 -7.44 3.18
C ILE A 43 3.04 -6.10 2.66
N CYS A 44 2.50 -5.69 1.50
CA CYS A 44 2.69 -4.36 0.93
C CYS A 44 1.51 -3.46 1.33
N VAL A 45 1.80 -2.39 2.07
CA VAL A 45 0.80 -1.42 2.55
C VAL A 45 0.73 -0.26 1.57
N VAL A 46 -0.47 -0.01 1.05
CA VAL A 46 -0.77 1.03 0.04
C VAL A 46 -1.91 1.93 0.51
N GLU A 47 -2.06 3.10 -0.10
CA GLU A 47 -3.10 4.08 0.30
C GLU A 47 -4.47 3.73 -0.25
N SER A 48 -4.54 3.18 -1.47
CA SER A 48 -5.78 2.98 -2.21
C SER A 48 -5.80 1.68 -3.00
N PRO A 49 -6.99 1.19 -3.42
CA PRO A 49 -7.11 0.04 -4.32
C PRO A 49 -6.44 0.25 -5.69
N GLN A 50 -6.35 1.50 -6.17
CA GLN A 50 -5.67 1.83 -7.41
C GLN A 50 -4.17 1.54 -7.32
N ASP A 51 -3.57 1.73 -6.14
CA ASP A 51 -2.17 1.43 -5.91
C ASP A 51 -1.90 -0.08 -5.97
N VAL A 52 -2.85 -0.91 -5.52
CA VAL A 52 -2.77 -2.37 -5.69
C VAL A 52 -2.68 -2.72 -7.18
N LEU A 53 -3.54 -2.13 -8.02
CA LEU A 53 -3.50 -2.34 -9.47
C LEU A 53 -2.17 -1.90 -10.10
N ALA A 54 -1.60 -0.80 -9.60
CA ALA A 54 -0.30 -0.31 -10.06
C ALA A 54 0.82 -1.29 -9.68
N MET A 55 0.82 -1.78 -8.45
CA MET A 55 1.82 -2.73 -7.95
C MET A 55 1.71 -4.10 -8.64
N GLU A 56 0.51 -4.57 -8.96
CA GLU A 56 0.30 -5.84 -9.67
C GLU A 56 0.85 -5.83 -11.11
N ARG A 57 1.12 -4.66 -11.71
CA ARG A 57 1.80 -4.57 -13.01
C ARG A 57 3.24 -5.08 -12.96
N ILE A 58 3.87 -5.09 -11.78
CA ILE A 58 5.26 -5.54 -11.60
C ILE A 58 5.41 -7.04 -11.82
N ARG A 59 4.36 -7.85 -11.70
CA ARG A 59 4.30 -9.32 -11.88
C ARG A 59 5.30 -10.14 -11.04
N GLU A 60 6.40 -9.54 -10.59
CA GLU A 60 7.44 -10.16 -9.77
C GLU A 60 7.13 -10.06 -8.27
N PHE A 61 6.25 -9.14 -7.87
CA PHE A 61 5.83 -9.03 -6.48
C PHE A 61 4.80 -10.12 -6.18
N ASN A 62 5.18 -11.05 -5.31
CA ASN A 62 4.35 -12.21 -4.95
C ASN A 62 3.77 -12.12 -3.54
N GLY A 63 3.93 -11.01 -2.84
CA GLY A 63 3.35 -10.79 -1.51
C GLY A 63 1.86 -10.47 -1.54
N ARG A 64 1.32 -10.18 -0.37
CA ARG A 64 -0.06 -9.74 -0.16
C ARG A 64 -0.11 -8.22 0.04
N TYR A 65 -1.31 -7.64 0.04
CA TYR A 65 -1.51 -6.20 0.22
C TYR A 65 -2.32 -5.88 1.48
N HIS A 66 -2.21 -4.63 1.90
CA HIS A 66 -3.12 -4.00 2.84
C HIS A 66 -3.42 -2.57 2.38
N VAL A 67 -4.70 -2.23 2.23
CA VAL A 67 -5.14 -0.93 1.75
C VAL A 67 -5.60 -0.08 2.93
N LEU A 68 -4.97 1.10 3.09
CA LEU A 68 -5.24 2.03 4.19
C LEU A 68 -6.49 2.88 3.98
N HIS A 69 -6.93 3.07 2.73
CA HIS A 69 -8.00 3.99 2.37
C HIS A 69 -7.74 5.44 2.81
N GLY A 70 -6.53 5.90 2.63
CA GLY A 70 -6.09 7.26 2.94
C GLY A 70 -4.73 7.32 3.62
N THR A 71 -4.40 8.51 4.09
CA THR A 71 -3.16 8.85 4.79
C THR A 71 -3.46 9.65 6.05
N ILE A 72 -2.53 9.66 6.98
CA ILE A 72 -2.56 10.59 8.12
C ILE A 72 -2.30 11.99 7.60
N SER A 73 -3.23 12.92 7.83
CA SER A 73 -3.12 14.32 7.45
C SER A 73 -3.57 15.22 8.61
N PRO A 74 -2.63 15.71 9.43
CA PRO A 74 -2.97 16.59 10.53
C PRO A 74 -3.64 17.90 10.08
N VAL A 75 -3.31 18.39 8.88
CA VAL A 75 -3.89 19.60 8.30
C VAL A 75 -5.38 19.40 7.98
N GLU A 76 -5.76 18.21 7.51
CA GLU A 76 -7.14 17.85 7.20
C GLU A 76 -7.87 17.22 8.41
N GLY A 77 -7.20 17.09 9.54
CA GLY A 77 -7.75 16.46 10.74
C GLY A 77 -7.88 14.94 10.65
N ILE A 78 -7.19 14.30 9.69
CA ILE A 78 -7.23 12.85 9.50
C ILE A 78 -6.15 12.21 10.38
N GLY A 79 -6.59 11.43 11.37
CA GLY A 79 -5.72 10.70 12.27
C GLY A 79 -5.57 9.22 11.92
N PRO A 80 -4.77 8.48 12.71
CA PRO A 80 -4.58 7.04 12.50
C PRO A 80 -5.86 6.21 12.63
N GLY A 81 -6.85 6.72 13.35
CA GLY A 81 -8.15 6.06 13.53
C GLY A 81 -9.11 6.23 12.35
N ASP A 82 -8.84 7.18 11.46
CA ASP A 82 -9.69 7.52 10.31
C ASP A 82 -9.32 6.73 9.05
N ILE A 83 -8.18 6.05 9.08
CA ILE A 83 -7.70 5.18 8.00
C ILE A 83 -7.72 3.71 8.45
N ASN A 84 -7.59 2.78 7.50
CA ASN A 84 -7.67 1.34 7.75
C ASN A 84 -6.38 0.77 8.38
N LEU A 85 -5.83 1.45 9.38
CA LEU A 85 -4.61 1.04 10.07
C LEU A 85 -4.88 0.03 11.20
N LYS A 86 -5.99 0.19 11.91
CA LYS A 86 -6.36 -0.73 13.01
C LYS A 86 -6.49 -2.17 12.52
N SER A 87 -7.08 -2.37 11.34
CA SER A 87 -7.22 -3.72 10.75
C SER A 87 -5.87 -4.32 10.36
N LEU A 88 -4.88 -3.51 9.96
CA LEU A 88 -3.51 -3.99 9.74
C LEU A 88 -2.92 -4.56 11.04
N ILE A 89 -3.05 -3.86 12.14
CA ILE A 89 -2.53 -4.32 13.43
C ILE A 89 -3.19 -5.62 13.87
N VAL A 90 -4.52 -5.68 13.78
CA VAL A 90 -5.28 -6.92 14.10
C VAL A 90 -4.86 -8.08 13.18
N ARG A 91 -4.65 -7.79 11.91
CA ARG A 91 -4.19 -8.76 10.92
C ARG A 91 -2.80 -9.31 11.29
N LEU A 92 -1.84 -8.47 11.60
CA LEU A 92 -0.48 -8.87 11.95
C LEU A 92 -0.45 -9.72 13.25
N GLN A 93 -1.38 -9.50 14.16
CA GLN A 93 -1.54 -10.36 15.36
C GLN A 93 -2.07 -11.76 15.03
N LYS A 94 -2.86 -11.90 13.96
CA LYS A 94 -3.44 -13.17 13.50
C LYS A 94 -2.57 -13.92 12.52
N GLU A 95 -1.66 -13.23 11.84
CA GLU A 95 -0.76 -13.78 10.83
C GLU A 95 0.70 -13.69 11.34
N PRO A 96 1.10 -14.53 12.34
CA PRO A 96 2.43 -14.46 12.95
C PRO A 96 3.57 -14.83 12.00
N GLU A 97 3.25 -15.42 10.85
CA GLU A 97 4.20 -15.73 9.77
C GLU A 97 4.69 -14.50 9.02
N VAL A 98 4.09 -13.32 9.19
CA VAL A 98 4.51 -12.09 8.52
C VAL A 98 5.87 -11.65 9.04
N GLU A 99 6.84 -11.60 8.13
CA GLU A 99 8.23 -11.22 8.41
C GLU A 99 8.55 -9.80 7.95
N GLU A 100 7.85 -9.31 6.92
CA GLU A 100 8.09 -7.99 6.34
C GLU A 100 6.79 -7.24 6.02
N VAL A 101 6.80 -5.96 6.36
CA VAL A 101 5.80 -4.98 5.93
C VAL A 101 6.49 -3.94 5.07
N ILE A 102 6.18 -3.92 3.78
CA ILE A 102 6.66 -2.93 2.82
C ILE A 102 5.67 -1.76 2.83
N ILE A 103 6.13 -0.55 3.11
CA ILE A 103 5.29 0.64 3.06
C ILE A 103 5.44 1.30 1.69
N ALA A 104 4.34 1.31 0.94
CA ALA A 104 4.26 1.84 -0.42
C ALA A 104 3.24 2.99 -0.52
N THR A 105 3.19 3.84 0.51
CA THR A 105 2.47 5.11 0.46
C THR A 105 3.17 6.08 -0.50
N ASN A 106 2.43 7.05 -1.06
CA ASN A 106 2.98 8.02 -1.98
C ASN A 106 4.13 8.84 -1.36
N PRO A 107 5.12 9.29 -2.14
CA PRO A 107 6.25 10.06 -1.67
C PRO A 107 5.89 11.56 -1.50
N ASN A 108 4.84 11.84 -0.77
CA ASN A 108 4.39 13.17 -0.36
C ASN A 108 4.43 13.30 1.17
N ILE A 109 4.15 14.49 1.69
CA ILE A 109 4.26 14.78 3.12
C ILE A 109 3.38 13.83 3.94
N GLU A 110 2.15 13.63 3.53
CA GLU A 110 1.17 12.76 4.21
C GLU A 110 1.57 11.28 4.14
N GLY A 111 2.03 10.84 2.97
CA GLY A 111 2.50 9.47 2.78
C GLY A 111 3.75 9.16 3.59
N GLU A 112 4.69 10.10 3.71
CA GLU A 112 5.88 9.97 4.56
C GLU A 112 5.51 9.98 6.05
N ALA A 113 4.63 10.88 6.48
CA ALA A 113 4.14 10.92 7.86
C ALA A 113 3.46 9.61 8.24
N THR A 114 2.63 9.06 7.35
CA THR A 114 1.96 7.78 7.52
C THR A 114 2.97 6.63 7.61
N ALA A 115 3.96 6.61 6.72
CA ALA A 115 5.01 5.60 6.73
C ALA A 115 5.82 5.61 8.03
N MET A 116 6.21 6.79 8.49
CA MET A 116 6.92 6.94 9.77
C MET A 116 6.08 6.50 10.96
N TYR A 117 4.79 6.81 10.96
CA TYR A 117 3.88 6.39 12.02
C TYR A 117 3.77 4.87 12.08
N ILE A 118 3.50 4.21 10.94
CA ILE A 118 3.41 2.75 10.84
C ILE A 118 4.73 2.10 11.28
N SER A 119 5.86 2.61 10.81
CA SER A 119 7.18 2.10 11.18
C SER A 119 7.41 2.11 12.69
N ARG A 120 7.08 3.24 13.36
CA ARG A 120 7.20 3.35 14.82
C ARG A 120 6.25 2.40 15.55
N LEU A 121 5.04 2.25 15.04
CA LEU A 121 4.02 1.38 15.63
C LEU A 121 4.41 -0.10 15.54
N LEU A 122 5.02 -0.53 14.45
CA LEU A 122 5.42 -1.91 14.23
C LEU A 122 6.81 -2.27 14.77
N LYS A 123 7.65 -1.28 15.10
CA LYS A 123 9.01 -1.52 15.61
C LYS A 123 9.08 -2.49 16.78
N PRO A 124 8.16 -2.45 17.80
CA PRO A 124 8.21 -3.39 18.93
C PRO A 124 7.87 -4.83 18.56
N SER A 125 7.22 -5.08 17.43
CA SER A 125 6.78 -6.43 17.01
C SER A 125 7.90 -7.30 16.44
N GLY A 126 9.06 -6.71 16.12
CA GLY A 126 10.17 -7.40 15.46
C GLY A 126 9.96 -7.65 13.96
N ILE A 127 8.83 -7.24 13.38
CA ILE A 127 8.57 -7.31 11.94
C ILE A 127 9.47 -6.30 11.22
N ARG A 128 10.11 -6.74 10.16
CA ARG A 128 10.92 -5.86 9.30
C ARG A 128 10.01 -4.89 8.56
N VAL A 129 10.22 -3.60 8.76
CA VAL A 129 9.47 -2.55 8.05
C VAL A 129 10.40 -1.91 7.04
N THR A 130 9.99 -1.95 5.77
CA THR A 130 10.73 -1.38 4.65
C THR A 130 9.91 -0.31 3.94
N ARG A 131 10.56 0.56 3.20
CA ARG A 131 9.96 1.63 2.40
C ARG A 131 10.34 1.44 0.95
N ILE A 132 9.40 1.62 0.02
CA ILE A 132 9.75 1.64 -1.41
C ILE A 132 10.78 2.75 -1.67
N ALA A 133 11.71 2.49 -2.58
CA ALA A 133 12.76 3.43 -2.92
C ALA A 133 12.19 4.71 -3.55
N HIS A 134 12.82 5.83 -3.24
CA HIS A 134 12.55 7.13 -3.84
C HIS A 134 13.75 7.54 -4.69
N GLY A 135 13.49 8.23 -5.79
CA GLY A 135 14.57 8.71 -6.65
C GLY A 135 14.11 9.06 -8.05
N ILE A 136 15.08 9.18 -8.95
CA ILE A 136 14.83 9.54 -10.33
C ILE A 136 14.16 8.37 -11.05
N PRO A 137 13.03 8.61 -11.75
CA PRO A 137 12.36 7.56 -12.50
C PRO A 137 13.23 7.07 -13.67
N VAL A 138 13.11 5.79 -13.99
CA VAL A 138 13.81 5.20 -15.16
C VAL A 138 13.33 5.89 -16.43
N GLY A 139 14.28 6.36 -17.24
CA GLY A 139 14.01 7.14 -18.46
C GLY A 139 13.84 8.65 -18.21
N GLY A 140 14.01 9.11 -16.96
CA GLY A 140 14.05 10.53 -16.64
C GLY A 140 15.46 11.12 -16.76
N ASP A 141 15.54 12.39 -17.18
CA ASP A 141 16.78 13.15 -17.23
C ASP A 141 17.04 13.89 -15.92
N LEU A 142 18.30 13.91 -15.47
CA LEU A 142 18.71 14.56 -14.23
C LEU A 142 18.38 16.05 -14.19
N GLU A 143 18.48 16.72 -15.33
CA GLU A 143 18.28 18.17 -15.40
C GLU A 143 16.82 18.60 -15.12
N TYR A 144 15.85 17.67 -15.28
CA TYR A 144 14.43 17.96 -15.02
C TYR A 144 13.97 17.49 -13.63
N ALA A 145 14.84 16.85 -12.87
CA ALA A 145 14.51 16.43 -11.51
C ALA A 145 14.60 17.61 -10.54
N ASP A 146 13.61 17.72 -9.66
CA ASP A 146 13.63 18.71 -8.59
C ASP A 146 14.67 18.38 -7.50
N GLU A 147 15.02 19.37 -6.67
CA GLU A 147 16.06 19.26 -5.65
C GLU A 147 15.77 18.16 -4.62
N VAL A 148 14.49 17.98 -4.25
CA VAL A 148 14.09 16.95 -3.26
C VAL A 148 14.26 15.56 -3.84
N THR A 149 13.85 15.36 -5.10
CA THR A 149 14.04 14.10 -5.82
C THR A 149 15.52 13.74 -5.97
N LEU A 150 16.36 14.73 -6.32
CA LEU A 150 17.82 14.54 -6.41
C LEU A 150 18.43 14.19 -5.04
N LEU A 151 18.02 14.88 -3.98
CA LEU A 151 18.48 14.58 -2.62
C LEU A 151 18.13 13.15 -2.23
N LYS A 152 16.89 12.72 -2.45
CA LYS A 152 16.44 11.35 -2.15
C LYS A 152 17.18 10.30 -2.98
N ALA A 153 17.47 10.57 -4.23
CA ALA A 153 18.26 9.70 -5.09
C ALA A 153 19.70 9.55 -4.55
N MET A 154 20.32 10.66 -4.10
CA MET A 154 21.67 10.65 -3.51
C MET A 154 21.71 9.93 -2.16
N GLU A 155 20.70 10.12 -1.31
CA GLU A 155 20.57 9.38 -0.03
C GLU A 155 20.42 7.88 -0.26
N GLY A 156 19.62 7.49 -1.26
CA GLY A 156 19.33 6.09 -1.62
C GLY A 156 20.36 5.43 -2.55
N ARG A 157 21.50 6.09 -2.87
CA ARG A 157 22.51 5.52 -3.75
C ARG A 157 23.05 4.18 -3.24
N ARG A 158 23.31 3.27 -4.18
CA ARG A 158 23.84 1.94 -3.89
C ARG A 158 25.21 1.76 -4.54
N GLU A 159 26.02 0.91 -3.94
CA GLU A 159 27.23 0.39 -4.57
C GLU A 159 26.87 -0.53 -5.75
N ILE A 160 27.63 -0.46 -6.82
CA ILE A 160 27.44 -1.25 -8.05
C ILE A 160 28.59 -2.25 -8.22
#